data_99f076edfb67926b0acbdd3430130a8a
#
_entry.id   99f076edfb67926b0acbdd3430130a8a
#
_cell.length_a   1.000
_cell.length_b   1.000
_cell.length_c   1.000
_cell.angle_alpha   90.00
_cell.angle_beta   90.00
_cell.angle_gamma   90.00
#
_symmetry.space_group_name_H-M   'P 1'
#
loop_
_entity.id
_entity.type
_entity.pdbx_description
1 polymer ?
#
loop_
_entity_poly.entity_id
_entity_poly.type
_entity_poly.pdbx_seq_one_letter_code
_entity_poly.pdbx_strand_id
1 'polypeptide(L)'
;MFSLLAACSSLPTDFEKLPSYALEADSENHLISELQELLNENPEKSGFRTLELGEEAFVSRIRLIDSASTSLDLQYYIWHDDLTGRTMHNQLLAAADRGVRVRILLDDLDTAGKDRILRLIDSHPNVEIRVFNPFANRARRLGDFIGDTRRINRRMHNKTLTADNIVTIFGGRNIGDEYFSADKDVGFGDMDALAIGPIAGEVSAQFDLYWNSEWSYPIAAFEWKEPLEQADFKAFREKSDQYLEEARQSAYGDILRQYEMTTMKSITELKFVWSTWLLAYDQPSKVEANKVSAETHLAPKLQMGMDKTQRDLIIVSPYFVPGDEFTG
;
A
#
# COMPACT_ATOMS: atom_id res chain seq x y z
N MET A 1 20.73 -6.07 44.27
CA MET A 1 20.11 -7.09 43.45
C MET A 1 18.91 -6.45 42.74
N PHE A 2 19.13 -5.86 41.57
CA PHE A 2 18.04 -5.24 40.80
C PHE A 2 17.37 -6.34 39.97
N SER A 3 16.17 -6.74 40.38
CA SER A 3 15.31 -7.56 39.53
C SER A 3 14.89 -6.73 38.29
N LEU A 4 15.52 -6.99 37.19
CA LEU A 4 15.00 -6.60 35.89
C LEU A 4 13.70 -7.39 35.66
N LEU A 5 12.57 -6.77 35.99
CA LEU A 5 11.28 -7.20 35.49
C LEU A 5 11.31 -6.93 33.98
N ALA A 6 11.67 -7.94 33.20
CA ALA A 6 11.38 -7.98 31.80
C ALA A 6 9.84 -8.06 31.69
N ALA A 7 9.19 -6.92 31.53
CA ALA A 7 7.81 -6.89 31.13
C ALA A 7 7.77 -7.52 29.72
N CYS A 8 7.36 -8.78 29.62
CA CYS A 8 7.02 -9.40 28.37
C CYS A 8 5.82 -8.62 27.82
N SER A 9 6.05 -7.72 26.89
CA SER A 9 4.99 -7.07 26.16
C SER A 9 4.38 -8.13 25.24
N SER A 10 3.08 -8.33 25.34
CA SER A 10 2.29 -9.19 24.46
C SER A 10 1.52 -8.33 23.46
N LEU A 11 1.18 -8.89 22.31
CA LEU A 11 0.24 -8.25 21.39
C LEU A 11 -1.11 -8.03 22.07
N PRO A 12 -1.85 -6.98 21.72
CA PRO A 12 -3.20 -6.77 22.22
C PRO A 12 -4.09 -7.99 21.93
N THR A 13 -4.86 -8.41 22.92
CA THR A 13 -5.80 -9.54 22.79
C THR A 13 -7.26 -9.16 23.04
N ASP A 14 -7.48 -8.02 23.72
CA ASP A 14 -8.79 -7.51 24.06
C ASP A 14 -9.09 -6.23 23.25
N PHE A 15 -9.48 -6.43 22.00
CA PHE A 15 -9.90 -5.34 21.12
C PHE A 15 -10.92 -5.85 20.11
N GLU A 16 -11.79 -4.97 19.69
CA GLU A 16 -12.75 -5.25 18.63
C GLU A 16 -12.08 -5.06 17.26
N LYS A 17 -12.19 -6.07 16.40
CA LYS A 17 -11.79 -6.00 15.00
C LYS A 17 -12.93 -6.49 14.13
N LEU A 18 -13.71 -5.53 13.64
CA LEU A 18 -14.78 -5.85 12.71
C LEU A 18 -14.19 -6.21 11.34
N PRO A 19 -14.63 -7.34 10.75
CA PRO A 19 -14.25 -7.63 9.38
C PRO A 19 -14.87 -6.57 8.44
N SER A 20 -14.08 -6.15 7.45
CA SER A 20 -14.59 -5.30 6.38
C SER A 20 -14.02 -5.73 5.05
N TYR A 21 -14.76 -5.49 3.99
CA TYR A 21 -14.47 -5.97 2.65
C TYR A 21 -14.49 -4.82 1.64
N ALA A 22 -13.93 -5.06 0.47
CA ALA A 22 -14.04 -4.15 -0.65
C ALA A 22 -15.51 -3.80 -0.89
N LEU A 23 -15.78 -2.53 -1.16
CA LEU A 23 -17.10 -2.08 -1.54
C LEU A 23 -17.30 -2.32 -3.05
N GLU A 24 -18.46 -2.81 -3.42
CA GLU A 24 -18.85 -2.76 -4.83
C GLU A 24 -19.08 -1.30 -5.22
N ALA A 25 -18.56 -0.92 -6.38
CA ALA A 25 -18.78 0.42 -6.87
C ALA A 25 -20.24 0.59 -7.27
N ASP A 26 -20.81 1.73 -6.93
CA ASP A 26 -22.15 2.11 -7.37
C ASP A 26 -22.16 2.29 -8.90
N SER A 27 -23.28 1.97 -9.54
CA SER A 27 -23.50 2.19 -10.99
C SER A 27 -23.33 3.65 -11.42
N GLU A 28 -23.50 4.60 -10.50
CA GLU A 28 -23.27 6.04 -10.73
C GLU A 28 -21.80 6.46 -10.50
N ASN A 29 -20.91 5.49 -10.19
CA ASN A 29 -19.50 5.79 -9.97
C ASN A 29 -18.84 6.35 -11.22
N HIS A 30 -18.11 7.46 -11.06
CA HIS A 30 -17.46 8.17 -12.15
C HIS A 30 -16.45 7.29 -12.91
N LEU A 31 -15.62 6.52 -12.20
CA LEU A 31 -14.65 5.62 -12.83
C LEU A 31 -15.33 4.52 -13.65
N ILE A 32 -16.46 3.97 -13.18
CA ILE A 32 -17.25 3.02 -13.98
C ILE A 32 -17.74 3.68 -15.26
N SER A 33 -18.35 4.87 -15.13
CA SER A 33 -18.89 5.60 -16.28
C SER A 33 -17.81 5.91 -17.31
N GLU A 34 -16.62 6.33 -16.88
CA GLU A 34 -15.51 6.62 -17.79
C GLU A 34 -14.96 5.36 -18.47
N LEU A 35 -14.86 4.24 -17.75
CA LEU A 35 -14.21 3.02 -18.24
C LEU A 35 -15.15 2.03 -18.90
N GLN A 36 -16.47 2.26 -18.84
CA GLN A 36 -17.49 1.30 -19.28
C GLN A 36 -17.32 0.85 -20.74
N GLU A 37 -17.02 1.77 -21.64
CA GLU A 37 -16.80 1.46 -23.07
C GLU A 37 -15.58 0.54 -23.24
N LEU A 38 -14.45 0.90 -22.64
CA LEU A 38 -13.22 0.12 -22.69
C LEU A 38 -13.38 -1.29 -22.11
N LEU A 39 -14.11 -1.42 -21.00
CA LEU A 39 -14.37 -2.70 -20.34
C LEU A 39 -15.32 -3.57 -21.17
N ASN A 40 -16.36 -2.98 -21.78
CA ASN A 40 -17.31 -3.68 -22.64
C ASN A 40 -16.66 -4.21 -23.93
N GLU A 41 -15.69 -3.48 -24.48
CA GLU A 41 -14.92 -3.92 -25.64
C GLU A 41 -13.95 -5.06 -25.34
N ASN A 42 -13.60 -5.25 -24.06
CA ASN A 42 -12.62 -6.23 -23.62
C ASN A 42 -13.15 -7.15 -22.51
N PRO A 43 -14.26 -7.86 -22.73
CA PRO A 43 -14.85 -8.73 -21.72
C PRO A 43 -13.83 -9.82 -21.30
N GLU A 44 -13.85 -10.19 -20.01
CA GLU A 44 -12.97 -11.22 -19.42
C GLU A 44 -11.46 -10.92 -19.51
N LYS A 45 -11.07 -9.71 -19.94
CA LYS A 45 -9.68 -9.24 -19.93
C LYS A 45 -9.53 -8.08 -18.98
N SER A 46 -8.30 -7.87 -18.52
CA SER A 46 -7.89 -6.67 -17.81
C SER A 46 -6.94 -5.84 -18.67
N GLY A 47 -7.06 -4.53 -18.56
CA GLY A 47 -6.16 -3.60 -19.21
C GLY A 47 -5.00 -3.27 -18.27
N PHE A 48 -3.77 -3.34 -18.78
CA PHE A 48 -2.55 -3.06 -18.04
C PHE A 48 -1.75 -1.96 -18.72
N ARG A 49 -1.22 -1.05 -17.90
CA ARG A 49 -0.26 -0.03 -18.31
C ARG A 49 0.90 -0.03 -17.32
N THR A 50 2.13 -0.14 -17.82
CA THR A 50 3.34 0.01 -17.00
C THR A 50 3.55 1.47 -16.61
N LEU A 51 3.98 1.69 -15.37
CA LEU A 51 4.40 2.98 -14.82
C LEU A 51 5.91 2.88 -14.57
N GLU A 52 6.68 3.31 -15.55
CA GLU A 52 8.14 3.12 -15.57
C GLU A 52 8.86 4.22 -14.78
N LEU A 53 8.41 5.46 -14.92
CA LEU A 53 9.01 6.61 -14.26
C LEU A 53 8.43 6.82 -12.85
N GLY A 54 9.27 7.25 -11.92
CA GLY A 54 8.87 7.54 -10.54
C GLY A 54 7.79 8.63 -10.48
N GLU A 55 7.96 9.70 -11.24
CA GLU A 55 7.02 10.82 -11.34
C GLU A 55 5.66 10.36 -11.89
N GLU A 56 5.67 9.51 -12.93
CA GLU A 56 4.46 8.91 -13.49
C GLU A 56 3.73 8.07 -12.45
N ALA A 57 4.47 7.25 -11.75
CA ALA A 57 3.92 6.38 -10.72
C ALA A 57 3.31 7.16 -9.55
N PHE A 58 3.92 8.30 -9.18
CA PHE A 58 3.41 9.18 -8.13
C PHE A 58 2.15 9.93 -8.57
N VAL A 59 2.21 10.62 -9.72
CA VAL A 59 1.05 11.35 -10.28
C VAL A 59 -0.13 10.41 -10.49
N SER A 60 0.11 9.19 -10.98
CA SER A 60 -0.95 8.19 -11.14
C SER A 60 -1.64 7.85 -9.82
N ARG A 61 -0.89 7.72 -8.72
CA ARG A 61 -1.45 7.48 -7.38
C ARG A 61 -2.28 8.67 -6.90
N ILE A 62 -1.77 9.88 -7.01
CA ILE A 62 -2.49 11.09 -6.60
C ILE A 62 -3.80 11.22 -7.37
N ARG A 63 -3.78 11.05 -8.69
CA ARG A 63 -4.99 11.12 -9.52
C ARG A 63 -5.99 10.01 -9.19
N LEU A 64 -5.49 8.80 -8.94
CA LEU A 64 -6.36 7.69 -8.57
C LEU A 64 -7.05 7.97 -7.22
N ILE A 65 -6.34 8.55 -6.25
CA ILE A 65 -6.94 8.99 -4.98
C ILE A 65 -7.98 10.09 -5.20
N ASP A 66 -7.67 11.05 -6.06
CA ASP A 66 -8.58 12.17 -6.35
C ASP A 66 -9.85 11.73 -7.08
N SER A 67 -9.75 10.71 -7.94
CA SER A 67 -10.88 10.19 -8.70
C SER A 67 -11.78 9.23 -7.90
N ALA A 68 -11.31 8.72 -6.76
CA ALA A 68 -12.09 7.82 -5.93
C ALA A 68 -13.33 8.52 -5.34
N SER A 69 -14.47 7.84 -5.41
CA SER A 69 -15.75 8.34 -4.89
C SER A 69 -16.36 7.45 -3.79
N THR A 70 -15.95 6.19 -3.70
CA THR A 70 -16.53 5.21 -2.76
C THR A 70 -15.51 4.70 -1.77
N SER A 71 -14.35 4.18 -2.24
CA SER A 71 -13.36 3.56 -1.37
C SER A 71 -11.94 3.61 -1.91
N LEU A 72 -10.99 3.62 -0.98
CA LEU A 72 -9.56 3.49 -1.24
C LEU A 72 -8.99 2.42 -0.31
N ASP A 73 -8.34 1.41 -0.89
CA ASP A 73 -7.67 0.34 -0.18
C ASP A 73 -6.18 0.37 -0.51
N LEU A 74 -5.36 0.58 0.51
CA LEU A 74 -3.91 0.74 0.36
C LEU A 74 -3.17 -0.30 1.20
N GLN A 75 -2.19 -0.98 0.59
CA GLN A 75 -1.34 -1.95 1.25
C GLN A 75 0.11 -1.66 0.91
N TYR A 76 0.96 -1.36 1.93
CA TYR A 76 2.36 -1.02 1.71
C TYR A 76 3.28 -1.63 2.76
N TYR A 77 4.50 -1.96 2.33
CA TYR A 77 5.56 -2.46 3.19
C TYR A 77 6.32 -1.32 3.88
N ILE A 78 6.66 -0.26 3.11
CA ILE A 78 7.34 0.94 3.61
C ILE A 78 6.48 2.16 3.27
N TRP A 79 6.40 3.09 4.24
CA TRP A 79 5.79 4.39 4.06
C TRP A 79 6.56 5.46 4.84
N HIS A 80 7.42 6.20 4.16
CA HIS A 80 8.26 7.21 4.77
C HIS A 80 7.49 8.49 5.14
N ASP A 81 7.98 9.20 6.15
CA ASP A 81 7.45 10.52 6.54
C ASP A 81 8.27 11.62 5.85
N ASP A 82 8.28 11.62 4.53
CA ASP A 82 8.99 12.51 3.62
C ASP A 82 8.01 13.27 2.70
N LEU A 83 8.51 13.90 1.63
CA LEU A 83 7.70 14.71 0.72
C LEU A 83 6.54 13.91 0.12
N THR A 84 6.84 12.76 -0.47
CA THR A 84 5.87 11.91 -1.16
C THR A 84 4.91 11.26 -0.17
N GLY A 85 5.41 10.75 0.96
CA GLY A 85 4.59 10.12 1.99
C GLY A 85 3.61 11.08 2.64
N ARG A 86 4.05 12.31 2.96
CA ARG A 86 3.16 13.35 3.52
C ARG A 86 2.14 13.84 2.51
N THR A 87 2.53 13.98 1.24
CA THR A 87 1.60 14.35 0.16
C THR A 87 0.51 13.28 0.01
N MET A 88 0.87 12.00 0.01
CA MET A 88 -0.09 10.91 -0.03
C MET A 88 -1.05 10.94 1.16
N HIS A 89 -0.56 11.12 2.38
CA HIS A 89 -1.42 11.23 3.57
C HIS A 89 -2.45 12.36 3.43
N ASN A 90 -2.03 13.53 2.93
CA ASN A 90 -2.93 14.65 2.72
C ASN A 90 -4.02 14.35 1.68
N GLN A 91 -3.65 13.73 0.57
CA GLN A 91 -4.62 13.38 -0.47
C GLN A 91 -5.62 12.32 0.03
N LEU A 92 -5.18 11.36 0.84
CA LEU A 92 -6.07 10.37 1.45
C LEU A 92 -7.04 11.01 2.45
N LEU A 93 -6.58 11.95 3.27
CA LEU A 93 -7.45 12.71 4.16
C LEU A 93 -8.43 13.58 3.39
N ALA A 94 -8.00 14.22 2.29
CA ALA A 94 -8.90 14.97 1.42
C ALA A 94 -9.95 14.06 0.74
N ALA A 95 -9.60 12.84 0.36
CA ALA A 95 -10.55 11.85 -0.12
C ALA A 95 -11.54 11.43 0.99
N ALA A 96 -11.05 11.21 2.20
CA ALA A 96 -11.89 10.90 3.37
C ALA A 96 -12.85 12.03 3.72
N ASP A 97 -12.41 13.30 3.60
CA ASP A 97 -13.27 14.50 3.77
C ASP A 97 -14.41 14.54 2.73
N ARG A 98 -14.19 13.99 1.53
CA ARG A 98 -15.24 13.82 0.49
C ARG A 98 -16.22 12.67 0.78
N GLY A 99 -16.00 11.90 1.85
CA GLY A 99 -16.81 10.74 2.23
C GLY A 99 -16.28 9.40 1.72
N VAL A 100 -15.12 9.36 1.07
CA VAL A 100 -14.49 8.11 0.62
C VAL A 100 -14.02 7.30 1.82
N ARG A 101 -14.36 6.01 1.86
CA ARG A 101 -13.83 5.10 2.88
C ARG A 101 -12.37 4.77 2.55
N VAL A 102 -11.48 4.98 3.49
CA VAL A 102 -10.03 4.73 3.33
C VAL A 102 -9.57 3.65 4.29
N ARG A 103 -9.03 2.54 3.77
CA ARG A 103 -8.37 1.48 4.54
C ARG A 103 -6.88 1.46 4.20
N ILE A 104 -6.02 1.58 5.21
CA ILE A 104 -4.57 1.57 5.03
C ILE A 104 -3.99 0.42 5.85
N LEU A 105 -3.35 -0.54 5.17
CA LEU A 105 -2.64 -1.66 5.78
C LEU A 105 -1.13 -1.49 5.60
N LEU A 106 -0.42 -1.33 6.70
CA LEU A 106 1.03 -1.15 6.70
C LEU A 106 1.72 -2.34 7.36
N ASP A 107 2.83 -2.78 6.79
CA ASP A 107 3.73 -3.67 7.52
C ASP A 107 4.36 -2.89 8.69
N ASP A 108 4.41 -3.51 9.87
CA ASP A 108 4.86 -2.80 11.07
C ASP A 108 6.38 -2.56 11.11
N LEU A 109 7.16 -3.12 10.20
CA LEU A 109 8.61 -2.96 10.21
C LEU A 109 9.03 -1.48 10.10
N ASP A 110 8.39 -0.73 9.21
CA ASP A 110 8.73 0.67 8.92
C ASP A 110 7.91 1.69 9.73
N THR A 111 7.02 1.25 10.62
CA THR A 111 6.17 2.19 11.40
C THR A 111 6.83 2.73 12.68
N ALA A 112 8.12 2.41 12.93
CA ALA A 112 8.83 2.91 14.10
C ALA A 112 8.87 4.44 14.15
N GLY A 113 8.43 5.02 15.27
CA GLY A 113 8.38 6.48 15.47
C GLY A 113 7.22 7.20 14.75
N LYS A 114 6.40 6.47 13.98
CA LYS A 114 5.28 7.05 13.21
C LYS A 114 3.93 6.89 13.90
N ASP A 115 3.88 6.26 15.06
CA ASP A 115 2.64 5.92 15.78
C ASP A 115 1.69 7.12 15.96
N ARG A 116 2.24 8.30 16.31
CA ARG A 116 1.42 9.50 16.51
C ARG A 116 0.76 9.96 15.20
N ILE A 117 1.50 9.95 14.10
CA ILE A 117 0.96 10.35 12.77
C ILE A 117 -0.10 9.35 12.32
N LEU A 118 0.16 8.04 12.44
CA LEU A 118 -0.80 7.01 12.06
C LEU A 118 -2.11 7.15 12.86
N ARG A 119 -2.02 7.37 14.17
CA ARG A 119 -3.19 7.59 15.04
C ARG A 119 -3.95 8.88 14.68
N LEU A 120 -3.25 9.94 14.32
CA LEU A 120 -3.88 11.19 13.89
C LEU A 120 -4.67 10.99 12.59
N ILE A 121 -4.12 10.26 11.64
CA ILE A 121 -4.80 9.92 10.39
C ILE A 121 -5.99 8.99 10.65
N ASP A 122 -5.81 7.95 11.48
CA ASP A 122 -6.84 6.99 11.88
C ASP A 122 -8.00 7.63 12.68
N SER A 123 -7.77 8.81 13.28
CA SER A 123 -8.83 9.53 14.01
C SER A 123 -9.88 10.16 13.09
N HIS A 124 -9.67 10.17 11.77
CA HIS A 124 -10.68 10.59 10.81
C HIS A 124 -11.78 9.51 10.67
N PRO A 125 -13.08 9.84 10.73
CA PRO A 125 -14.16 8.85 10.77
C PRO A 125 -14.24 7.93 9.55
N ASN A 126 -13.72 8.34 8.41
CA ASN A 126 -13.69 7.57 7.17
C ASN A 126 -12.34 6.89 6.90
N VAL A 127 -11.43 6.88 7.86
CA VAL A 127 -10.11 6.25 7.73
C VAL A 127 -9.94 5.16 8.78
N GLU A 128 -9.46 4.01 8.39
CA GLU A 128 -9.01 2.95 9.32
C GLU A 128 -7.60 2.51 8.93
N ILE A 129 -6.70 2.49 9.91
CA ILE A 129 -5.33 2.01 9.74
C ILE A 129 -5.12 0.73 10.52
N ARG A 130 -4.62 -0.30 9.83
CA ARG A 130 -4.15 -1.53 10.47
C ARG A 130 -2.65 -1.71 10.21
N VAL A 131 -1.98 -2.32 11.18
CA VAL A 131 -0.58 -2.74 11.05
C VAL A 131 -0.52 -4.27 10.97
N PHE A 132 0.22 -4.77 9.97
CA PHE A 132 0.39 -6.20 9.76
C PHE A 132 1.59 -6.72 10.53
N ASN A 133 1.39 -7.84 11.23
CA ASN A 133 2.41 -8.57 11.99
C ASN A 133 3.21 -7.65 12.93
N PRO A 134 2.53 -6.95 13.85
CA PRO A 134 3.13 -5.89 14.65
C PRO A 134 4.15 -6.40 15.67
N PHE A 135 5.05 -5.51 16.06
CA PHE A 135 5.87 -5.68 17.24
C PHE A 135 5.02 -5.53 18.50
N ALA A 136 5.18 -6.43 19.46
CA ALA A 136 4.47 -6.37 20.72
C ALA A 136 4.92 -5.16 21.56
N ASN A 137 6.22 -4.81 21.51
CA ASN A 137 6.75 -3.63 22.15
C ASN A 137 7.06 -2.53 21.15
N ARG A 138 6.09 -1.68 20.87
CA ARG A 138 6.24 -0.58 19.91
C ARG A 138 7.33 0.43 20.28
N ALA A 139 7.61 0.61 21.56
CA ALA A 139 8.65 1.54 22.03
C ALA A 139 10.08 0.93 22.00
N ARG A 140 10.19 -0.40 22.08
CA ARG A 140 11.49 -1.11 22.15
C ARG A 140 11.49 -2.36 21.29
N ARG A 141 11.31 -2.21 19.98
CA ARG A 141 11.16 -3.29 19.00
C ARG A 141 12.30 -4.29 18.97
N LEU A 142 13.53 -3.89 19.33
CA LEU A 142 14.69 -4.79 19.39
C LEU A 142 14.50 -5.97 20.36
N GLY A 143 13.71 -5.79 21.43
CA GLY A 143 13.42 -6.87 22.37
C GLY A 143 12.63 -8.02 21.75
N ASP A 144 11.75 -7.73 20.82
CA ASP A 144 10.90 -8.71 20.17
C ASP A 144 11.68 -9.60 19.19
N PHE A 145 12.79 -9.10 18.62
CA PHE A 145 13.69 -9.92 17.79
C PHE A 145 14.34 -11.08 18.55
N ILE A 146 14.47 -10.98 19.88
CA ILE A 146 15.08 -12.03 20.70
C ILE A 146 14.05 -13.12 21.03
N GLY A 147 12.76 -12.77 21.12
CA GLY A 147 11.70 -13.66 21.55
C GLY A 147 11.00 -14.44 20.43
N ASP A 148 10.83 -13.81 19.25
CA ASP A 148 10.03 -14.37 18.14
C ASP A 148 10.58 -13.98 16.76
N THR A 149 11.87 -14.21 16.56
CA THR A 149 12.60 -13.90 15.32
C THR A 149 11.91 -14.45 14.08
N ARG A 150 11.30 -15.63 14.20
CA ARG A 150 10.65 -16.30 13.06
C ARG A 150 9.43 -15.54 12.58
N ARG A 151 8.53 -15.15 13.47
CA ARG A 151 7.34 -14.37 13.14
C ARG A 151 7.73 -13.00 12.61
N ILE A 152 8.64 -12.32 13.30
CA ILE A 152 9.08 -10.97 12.96
C ILE A 152 9.71 -10.88 11.56
N ASN A 153 10.36 -11.93 11.07
CA ASN A 153 10.91 -11.96 9.72
C ASN A 153 9.87 -12.25 8.61
N ARG A 154 8.62 -12.53 8.96
CA ARG A 154 7.54 -12.79 8.00
C ARG A 154 6.75 -11.52 7.69
N ARG A 155 7.31 -10.70 6.81
CA ARG A 155 6.78 -9.37 6.48
C ARG A 155 5.81 -9.41 5.30
N MET A 156 4.86 -8.49 5.29
CA MET A 156 3.99 -8.22 4.17
C MET A 156 4.73 -7.33 3.17
N HIS A 157 5.06 -7.87 2.00
CA HIS A 157 5.83 -7.14 0.99
C HIS A 157 4.98 -6.61 -0.17
N ASN A 158 3.68 -6.67 -0.04
CA ASN A 158 2.70 -6.22 -1.03
C ASN A 158 2.66 -4.69 -1.12
N LYS A 159 2.43 -4.16 -2.32
CA LYS A 159 2.30 -2.73 -2.58
C LYS A 159 1.16 -2.56 -3.57
N THR A 160 0.02 -2.12 -3.06
CA THR A 160 -1.20 -1.92 -3.86
C THR A 160 -1.93 -0.65 -3.42
N LEU A 161 -2.59 -0.01 -4.37
CA LEU A 161 -3.55 1.06 -4.16
C LEU A 161 -4.72 0.79 -5.09
N THR A 162 -5.90 0.54 -4.54
CA THR A 162 -7.11 0.28 -5.32
C THR A 162 -8.16 1.31 -4.99
N ALA A 163 -8.74 1.92 -6.03
CA ALA A 163 -9.84 2.86 -5.93
C ALA A 163 -11.14 2.22 -6.41
N ASP A 164 -12.17 2.33 -5.60
CA ASP A 164 -13.55 1.94 -5.89
C ASP A 164 -13.71 0.49 -6.38
N ASN A 165 -12.71 -0.38 -6.10
CA ASN A 165 -12.68 -1.76 -6.60
C ASN A 165 -12.68 -1.87 -8.15
N ILE A 166 -12.29 -0.81 -8.86
CA ILE A 166 -12.33 -0.69 -10.32
C ILE A 166 -10.94 -0.53 -10.93
N VAL A 167 -10.12 0.33 -10.33
CA VAL A 167 -8.78 0.66 -10.79
C VAL A 167 -7.78 0.34 -9.70
N THR A 168 -6.70 -0.31 -10.05
CA THR A 168 -5.65 -0.66 -9.11
C THR A 168 -4.27 -0.30 -9.64
N ILE A 169 -3.39 0.14 -8.75
CA ILE A 169 -1.95 0.26 -9.00
C ILE A 169 -1.26 -0.75 -8.08
N PHE A 170 -0.43 -1.60 -8.65
CA PHE A 170 0.38 -2.56 -7.90
C PHE A 170 1.77 -2.68 -8.52
N GLY A 171 2.75 -3.08 -7.72
CA GLY A 171 4.13 -3.22 -8.22
C GLY A 171 5.17 -3.29 -7.11
N GLY A 172 6.35 -2.78 -7.40
CA GLY A 172 7.49 -2.84 -6.51
C GLY A 172 7.71 -1.57 -5.67
N ARG A 173 7.15 -0.40 -6.06
CA ARG A 173 7.40 0.86 -5.35
C ARG A 173 6.67 0.94 -4.02
N ASN A 174 7.42 1.22 -2.96
CA ASN A 174 6.87 1.68 -1.69
C ASN A 174 6.53 3.17 -1.76
N ILE A 175 6.16 3.77 -0.62
CA ILE A 175 5.95 5.22 -0.49
C ILE A 175 7.18 5.82 0.19
N GLY A 176 7.91 6.63 -0.58
CA GLY A 176 9.13 7.30 -0.18
C GLY A 176 9.76 8.05 -1.36
N ASP A 177 10.47 9.13 -1.07
CA ASP A 177 11.03 10.04 -2.08
C ASP A 177 11.96 9.34 -3.07
N GLU A 178 12.70 8.33 -2.61
CA GLU A 178 13.61 7.52 -3.43
C GLU A 178 12.89 6.64 -4.48
N TYR A 179 11.61 6.31 -4.26
CA TYR A 179 10.82 5.51 -5.21
C TYR A 179 10.17 6.35 -6.31
N PHE A 180 10.06 7.67 -6.09
CA PHE A 180 9.31 8.56 -6.97
C PHE A 180 10.17 9.66 -7.60
N SER A 181 11.48 9.51 -7.60
CA SER A 181 12.44 10.49 -8.12
C SER A 181 12.39 11.87 -7.41
N ALA A 182 11.88 11.90 -6.19
CA ALA A 182 11.84 13.11 -5.37
C ALA A 182 13.14 13.32 -4.57
N ASP A 183 13.87 12.25 -4.27
CA ASP A 183 15.22 12.31 -3.71
C ASP A 183 16.24 12.58 -4.83
N LYS A 184 17.19 13.51 -4.57
CA LYS A 184 18.20 13.89 -5.55
C LYS A 184 19.44 12.99 -5.54
N ASP A 185 19.66 12.31 -4.43
CA ASP A 185 20.87 11.53 -4.16
C ASP A 185 20.63 10.02 -4.31
N VAL A 186 19.41 9.57 -4.09
CA VAL A 186 19.04 8.15 -4.15
C VAL A 186 17.78 7.96 -5.00
N GLY A 187 17.86 7.07 -5.98
CA GLY A 187 16.73 6.68 -6.82
C GLY A 187 16.68 5.17 -7.00
N PHE A 188 15.52 4.57 -6.73
CA PHE A 188 15.28 3.16 -6.98
C PHE A 188 14.60 2.96 -8.34
N GLY A 189 15.25 2.16 -9.20
CA GLY A 189 14.63 1.69 -10.43
C GLY A 189 13.64 0.58 -10.13
N ASP A 190 12.36 0.86 -10.32
CA ASP A 190 11.27 -0.11 -10.11
C ASP A 190 10.16 0.11 -11.13
N MET A 191 9.22 -0.80 -11.20
CA MET A 191 8.09 -0.73 -12.11
C MET A 191 6.79 -1.06 -11.38
N ASP A 192 5.76 -0.25 -11.65
CA ASP A 192 4.40 -0.56 -11.25
C ASP A 192 3.50 -0.78 -12.47
N ALA A 193 2.34 -1.33 -12.24
CA ALA A 193 1.27 -1.44 -13.22
C ALA A 193 0.02 -0.72 -12.72
N LEU A 194 -0.54 0.15 -13.56
CA LEU A 194 -1.92 0.62 -13.46
C LEU A 194 -2.79 -0.39 -14.20
N ALA A 195 -3.81 -0.91 -13.54
CA ALA A 195 -4.68 -1.90 -14.13
C ALA A 195 -6.17 -1.61 -13.90
N ILE A 196 -6.98 -1.98 -14.89
CA ILE A 196 -8.43 -1.83 -14.90
C ILE A 196 -9.11 -3.15 -15.27
N GLY A 197 -10.34 -3.31 -14.84
CA GLY A 197 -11.14 -4.50 -15.12
C GLY A 197 -11.06 -5.55 -14.01
N PRO A 198 -11.36 -6.83 -14.29
CA PRO A 198 -11.54 -7.86 -13.28
C PRO A 198 -10.36 -8.06 -12.32
N ILE A 199 -9.12 -7.75 -12.73
CA ILE A 199 -7.94 -7.82 -11.88
C ILE A 199 -8.06 -6.92 -10.63
N ALA A 200 -8.74 -5.77 -10.73
CA ALA A 200 -8.91 -4.88 -9.58
C ALA A 200 -9.69 -5.56 -8.45
N GLY A 201 -10.75 -6.31 -8.79
CA GLY A 201 -11.50 -7.11 -7.83
C GLY A 201 -10.66 -8.22 -7.18
N GLU A 202 -9.76 -8.87 -7.93
CA GLU A 202 -8.86 -9.87 -7.36
C GLU A 202 -7.82 -9.25 -6.42
N VAL A 203 -7.28 -8.05 -6.74
CA VAL A 203 -6.38 -7.31 -5.86
C VAL A 203 -7.11 -6.88 -4.59
N SER A 204 -8.36 -6.42 -4.70
CA SER A 204 -9.20 -6.10 -3.54
C SER A 204 -9.48 -7.33 -2.67
N ALA A 205 -9.78 -8.47 -3.26
CA ALA A 205 -9.98 -9.73 -2.52
C ALA A 205 -8.69 -10.16 -1.80
N GLN A 206 -7.54 -9.98 -2.44
CA GLN A 206 -6.24 -10.23 -1.82
C GLN A 206 -5.98 -9.27 -0.64
N PHE A 207 -6.30 -7.99 -0.80
CA PHE A 207 -6.24 -7.00 0.27
C PHE A 207 -7.12 -7.42 1.45
N ASP A 208 -8.36 -7.82 1.20
CA ASP A 208 -9.32 -8.25 2.23
C ASP A 208 -8.84 -9.47 3.03
N LEU A 209 -8.14 -10.41 2.39
CA LEU A 209 -7.51 -11.54 3.08
C LEU A 209 -6.47 -11.07 4.11
N TYR A 210 -5.64 -10.11 3.76
CA TYR A 210 -4.65 -9.53 4.67
C TYR A 210 -5.32 -8.66 5.73
N TRP A 211 -6.25 -7.80 5.34
CA TRP A 211 -6.97 -6.89 6.22
C TRP A 211 -7.70 -7.60 7.35
N ASN A 212 -8.39 -8.69 7.01
CA ASN A 212 -9.17 -9.49 7.97
C ASN A 212 -8.37 -10.59 8.67
N SER A 213 -7.09 -10.78 8.31
CA SER A 213 -6.25 -11.81 8.92
C SER A 213 -6.01 -11.52 10.40
N GLU A 214 -5.77 -12.56 11.18
CA GLU A 214 -5.41 -12.44 12.60
C GLU A 214 -4.14 -11.62 12.84
N TRP A 215 -3.28 -11.49 11.82
CA TRP A 215 -2.03 -10.74 11.87
C TRP A 215 -2.16 -9.24 11.60
N SER A 216 -3.34 -8.75 11.26
CA SER A 216 -3.64 -7.33 11.05
C SER A 216 -4.32 -6.75 12.26
N TYR A 217 -3.71 -5.73 12.87
CA TYR A 217 -4.15 -5.09 14.09
C TYR A 217 -4.54 -3.64 13.83
N PRO A 218 -5.76 -3.19 14.20
CA PRO A 218 -6.08 -1.76 14.18
C PRO A 218 -5.07 -0.97 15.00
N ILE A 219 -4.64 0.17 14.49
CA ILE A 219 -3.70 1.03 15.24
C ILE A 219 -4.30 1.48 16.57
N ALA A 220 -5.63 1.61 16.63
CA ALA A 220 -6.38 1.92 17.84
C ALA A 220 -6.34 0.81 18.91
N ALA A 221 -6.01 -0.44 18.54
CA ALA A 221 -5.97 -1.57 19.49
C ALA A 221 -4.78 -1.51 20.46
N PHE A 222 -3.76 -0.69 20.17
CA PHE A 222 -2.59 -0.58 21.02
C PHE A 222 -2.81 0.42 22.16
N GLU A 223 -2.22 0.13 23.32
CA GLU A 223 -2.20 1.07 24.45
C GLU A 223 -1.25 2.24 24.17
N TRP A 224 -1.76 3.44 24.29
CA TRP A 224 -1.02 4.67 24.07
C TRP A 224 -0.89 5.47 25.37
N LYS A 225 0.34 5.88 25.69
CA LYS A 225 0.60 6.68 26.89
C LYS A 225 -0.03 8.06 26.86
N GLU A 226 -0.11 8.63 25.65
CA GLU A 226 -0.65 9.97 25.43
C GLU A 226 -1.95 9.84 24.62
N PRO A 227 -3.08 10.28 25.18
CA PRO A 227 -4.32 10.38 24.41
C PRO A 227 -4.16 11.41 23.29
N LEU A 228 -4.94 11.28 22.24
CA LEU A 228 -5.10 12.32 21.22
C LEU A 228 -6.36 13.12 21.54
N GLU A 229 -6.24 14.42 21.42
CA GLU A 229 -7.36 15.36 21.54
C GLU A 229 -7.77 15.88 20.16
N GLN A 230 -8.99 16.37 20.05
CA GLN A 230 -9.46 16.98 18.78
C GLN A 230 -8.57 18.13 18.32
N ALA A 231 -7.97 18.88 19.26
CA ALA A 231 -7.01 19.93 18.96
C ALA A 231 -5.76 19.42 18.25
N ASP A 232 -5.31 18.19 18.58
CA ASP A 232 -4.14 17.57 17.94
C ASP A 232 -4.41 17.27 16.47
N PHE A 233 -5.61 16.75 16.16
CA PHE A 233 -6.00 16.47 14.77
C PHE A 233 -6.09 17.78 13.98
N LYS A 234 -6.70 18.83 14.54
CA LYS A 234 -6.79 20.14 13.89
C LYS A 234 -5.40 20.70 13.58
N ALA A 235 -4.52 20.74 14.58
CA ALA A 235 -3.15 21.21 14.41
C ALA A 235 -2.35 20.38 13.38
N PHE A 236 -2.58 19.08 13.36
CA PHE A 236 -2.00 18.19 12.36
C PHE A 236 -2.47 18.55 10.95
N ARG A 237 -3.77 18.78 10.74
CA ARG A 237 -4.34 19.18 9.45
C ARG A 237 -3.77 20.49 8.96
N GLU A 238 -3.77 21.53 9.82
CA GLU A 238 -3.22 22.86 9.49
C GLU A 238 -1.75 22.77 9.05
N LYS A 239 -0.94 21.99 9.78
CA LYS A 239 0.46 21.77 9.43
C LYS A 239 0.62 20.97 8.13
N SER A 240 -0.24 20.00 7.90
CA SER A 240 -0.23 19.17 6.69
C SER A 240 -0.59 19.99 5.45
N ASP A 241 -1.59 20.88 5.55
CA ASP A 241 -2.00 21.77 4.46
C ASP A 241 -0.89 22.77 4.10
N GLN A 242 -0.23 23.33 5.12
CA GLN A 242 0.94 24.21 4.91
C GLN A 242 2.07 23.43 4.20
N TYR A 243 2.36 22.22 4.66
CA TYR A 243 3.39 21.40 4.05
C TYR A 243 3.07 21.04 2.59
N LEU A 244 1.82 20.74 2.28
CA LEU A 244 1.39 20.46 0.91
C LEU A 244 1.58 21.67 -0.01
N GLU A 245 1.29 22.89 0.50
CA GLU A 245 1.52 24.11 -0.27
C GLU A 245 3.01 24.36 -0.53
N GLU A 246 3.86 24.13 0.47
CA GLU A 246 5.32 24.18 0.31
C GLU A 246 5.81 23.13 -0.70
N ALA A 247 5.28 21.90 -0.63
CA ALA A 247 5.60 20.83 -1.56
C ALA A 247 5.22 21.19 -3.01
N ARG A 248 4.06 21.79 -3.21
CA ARG A 248 3.61 22.27 -4.54
C ARG A 248 4.52 23.33 -5.13
N GLN A 249 5.14 24.16 -4.30
CA GLN A 249 6.07 25.22 -4.71
C GLN A 249 7.50 24.72 -4.84
N SER A 250 7.79 23.48 -4.54
CA SER A 250 9.11 22.86 -4.67
C SER A 250 9.47 22.57 -6.14
N ALA A 251 10.77 22.37 -6.40
CA ALA A 251 11.23 21.94 -7.72
C ALA A 251 10.60 20.60 -8.16
N TYR A 252 10.35 19.70 -7.23
CA TYR A 252 9.65 18.45 -7.52
C TYR A 252 8.17 18.69 -7.84
N GLY A 253 7.52 19.62 -7.13
CA GLY A 253 6.15 20.06 -7.45
C GLY A 253 6.03 20.64 -8.88
N ASP A 254 7.04 21.36 -9.35
CA ASP A 254 7.10 21.82 -10.76
C ASP A 254 7.17 20.67 -11.75
N ILE A 255 8.01 19.67 -11.47
CA ILE A 255 8.13 18.45 -12.29
C ILE A 255 6.79 17.72 -12.36
N LEU A 256 6.13 17.50 -11.23
CA LEU A 256 4.83 16.83 -11.18
C LEU A 256 3.77 17.59 -11.98
N ARG A 257 3.67 18.92 -11.83
CA ARG A 257 2.73 19.74 -12.61
C ARG A 257 3.00 19.66 -14.11
N GLN A 258 4.27 19.74 -14.51
CA GLN A 258 4.64 19.60 -15.91
C GLN A 258 4.25 18.22 -16.45
N TYR A 259 4.53 17.16 -15.69
CA TYR A 259 4.17 15.79 -16.06
C TYR A 259 2.65 15.64 -16.19
N GLU A 260 1.90 16.15 -15.25
CA GLU A 260 0.44 16.13 -15.23
C GLU A 260 -0.15 16.84 -16.47
N MET A 261 0.36 18.01 -16.81
CA MET A 261 -0.11 18.80 -17.95
C MET A 261 0.22 18.15 -19.30
N THR A 262 1.32 17.41 -19.40
CA THR A 262 1.83 16.89 -20.68
C THR A 262 1.44 15.45 -20.95
N THR A 263 1.27 14.63 -19.93
CA THR A 263 1.25 13.18 -20.08
C THR A 263 -0.07 12.52 -19.63
N MET A 264 -0.76 13.09 -18.64
CA MET A 264 -1.95 12.47 -18.07
C MET A 264 -3.19 13.34 -18.30
N LYS A 265 -3.96 13.03 -19.33
CA LYS A 265 -5.26 13.65 -19.56
C LYS A 265 -6.35 12.88 -18.78
N SER A 266 -7.12 12.04 -19.42
CA SER A 266 -8.09 11.15 -18.77
C SER A 266 -7.56 9.72 -18.72
N ILE A 267 -8.04 8.90 -17.79
CA ILE A 267 -7.74 7.46 -17.75
C ILE A 267 -8.14 6.76 -19.03
N THR A 268 -9.18 7.24 -19.72
CA THR A 268 -9.67 6.70 -21.01
C THR A 268 -8.71 6.97 -22.17
N GLU A 269 -7.86 8.00 -22.08
CA GLU A 269 -6.86 8.31 -23.10
C GLU A 269 -5.56 7.50 -22.93
N LEU A 270 -5.44 6.76 -21.83
CA LEU A 270 -4.29 5.90 -21.57
C LEU A 270 -4.34 4.67 -22.47
N LYS A 271 -3.18 4.27 -22.99
CA LYS A 271 -3.07 3.03 -23.76
C LYS A 271 -2.89 1.85 -22.81
N PHE A 272 -3.84 0.93 -22.85
CA PHE A 272 -3.79 -0.33 -22.11
C PHE A 272 -3.42 -1.50 -23.02
N VAL A 273 -2.64 -2.42 -22.49
CA VAL A 273 -2.45 -3.76 -23.04
C VAL A 273 -3.50 -4.67 -22.44
N TRP A 274 -4.39 -5.20 -23.24
CA TRP A 274 -5.46 -6.09 -22.76
C TRP A 274 -5.03 -7.55 -22.82
N SER A 275 -5.06 -8.23 -21.66
CA SER A 275 -4.63 -9.61 -21.54
C SER A 275 -5.42 -10.36 -20.47
N THR A 276 -5.34 -11.68 -20.53
CA THR A 276 -5.57 -12.54 -19.37
C THR A 276 -4.37 -12.43 -18.42
N TRP A 277 -4.58 -12.76 -17.15
CA TRP A 277 -3.56 -12.60 -16.12
C TRP A 277 -3.58 -13.78 -15.15
N LEU A 278 -2.57 -13.84 -14.30
CA LEU A 278 -2.52 -14.67 -13.11
C LEU A 278 -2.00 -13.80 -11.95
N LEU A 279 -2.85 -13.55 -10.95
CA LEU A 279 -2.43 -12.85 -9.74
C LEU A 279 -1.78 -13.83 -8.76
N ALA A 280 -0.52 -13.60 -8.43
CA ALA A 280 0.22 -14.40 -7.48
C ALA A 280 0.71 -13.52 -6.32
N TYR A 281 0.53 -14.00 -5.08
CA TYR A 281 0.90 -13.29 -3.86
C TYR A 281 1.16 -14.27 -2.71
N ASP A 282 1.86 -13.78 -1.69
CA ASP A 282 1.99 -14.48 -0.42
C ASP A 282 0.64 -14.50 0.32
N GLN A 283 0.34 -15.58 1.02
CA GLN A 283 -0.81 -15.61 1.92
C GLN A 283 -0.45 -15.00 3.29
N PRO A 284 -1.38 -14.34 4.00
CA PRO A 284 -1.11 -13.82 5.35
C PRO A 284 -0.71 -14.95 6.33
N SER A 285 -1.22 -16.17 6.14
CA SER A 285 -0.87 -17.36 6.91
C SER A 285 0.61 -17.77 6.79
N LYS A 286 1.40 -17.17 5.87
CA LYS A 286 2.85 -17.39 5.83
C LYS A 286 3.53 -17.02 7.14
N VAL A 287 2.93 -16.14 7.96
CA VAL A 287 3.46 -15.75 9.26
C VAL A 287 3.64 -16.96 10.17
N GLU A 288 2.73 -17.92 10.10
CA GLU A 288 2.77 -19.16 10.89
C GLU A 288 3.44 -20.33 10.15
N ALA A 289 3.61 -20.23 8.84
CA ALA A 289 4.06 -21.33 8.03
C ALA A 289 5.40 -21.91 8.51
N ASN A 290 5.47 -23.22 8.70
CA ASN A 290 6.67 -23.90 9.13
C ASN A 290 7.69 -24.10 8.00
N LYS A 291 7.20 -24.12 6.76
CA LYS A 291 8.00 -24.35 5.53
C LYS A 291 7.48 -23.43 4.43
N VAL A 292 8.36 -23.07 3.51
CA VAL A 292 7.99 -22.44 2.24
C VAL A 292 7.19 -23.42 1.41
N SER A 293 6.03 -23.00 0.90
CA SER A 293 5.19 -23.82 0.02
C SER A 293 4.44 -22.92 -0.97
N ALA A 294 4.02 -23.48 -2.10
CA ALA A 294 3.20 -22.76 -3.08
C ALA A 294 1.81 -22.34 -2.56
N GLU A 295 1.35 -22.94 -1.47
CA GLU A 295 0.08 -22.57 -0.85
C GLU A 295 0.17 -21.23 -0.12
N THR A 296 1.31 -20.96 0.53
CA THR A 296 1.48 -19.81 1.41
C THR A 296 2.47 -18.75 0.89
N HIS A 297 3.37 -19.10 -0.02
CA HIS A 297 4.45 -18.23 -0.47
C HIS A 297 4.41 -17.96 -1.98
N LEU A 298 4.82 -16.76 -2.36
CA LEU A 298 4.89 -16.31 -3.74
C LEU A 298 6.01 -17.01 -4.53
N ALA A 299 7.20 -17.19 -3.94
CA ALA A 299 8.37 -17.70 -4.64
C ALA A 299 8.16 -19.02 -5.39
N PRO A 300 7.55 -20.06 -4.80
CA PRO A 300 7.23 -21.28 -5.54
C PRO A 300 6.24 -21.10 -6.68
N LYS A 301 5.32 -20.13 -6.57
CA LYS A 301 4.37 -19.80 -7.65
C LYS A 301 5.08 -19.13 -8.82
N LEU A 302 6.02 -18.22 -8.53
CA LEU A 302 6.87 -17.61 -9.56
C LEU A 302 7.75 -18.65 -10.25
N GLN A 303 8.36 -19.58 -9.50
CA GLN A 303 9.15 -20.68 -10.07
C GLN A 303 8.34 -21.48 -11.08
N MET A 304 7.10 -21.85 -10.74
CA MET A 304 6.21 -22.56 -11.66
C MET A 304 5.91 -21.77 -12.95
N GLY A 305 5.87 -20.44 -12.87
CA GLY A 305 5.74 -19.55 -14.03
C GLY A 305 7.01 -19.52 -14.88
N MET A 306 8.16 -19.39 -14.23
CA MET A 306 9.48 -19.39 -14.89
C MET A 306 9.74 -20.71 -15.62
N ASP A 307 9.45 -21.85 -15.00
CA ASP A 307 9.60 -23.18 -15.58
C ASP A 307 8.78 -23.38 -16.87
N LYS A 308 7.69 -22.63 -17.04
CA LYS A 308 6.85 -22.65 -18.24
C LYS A 308 7.29 -21.67 -19.32
N THR A 309 8.27 -20.83 -19.04
CA THR A 309 8.76 -19.82 -19.99
C THR A 309 9.47 -20.51 -21.16
N GLN A 310 9.05 -20.20 -22.40
CA GLN A 310 9.57 -20.83 -23.62
C GLN A 310 10.49 -19.91 -24.42
N ARG A 311 10.45 -18.59 -24.19
CA ARG A 311 11.23 -17.63 -24.97
C ARG A 311 11.95 -16.64 -24.09
N ASP A 312 11.23 -15.66 -23.54
CA ASP A 312 11.81 -14.53 -22.84
C ASP A 312 11.19 -14.39 -21.45
N LEU A 313 12.02 -14.15 -20.44
CA LEU A 313 11.61 -13.80 -19.08
C LEU A 313 12.26 -12.47 -18.72
N ILE A 314 11.42 -11.48 -18.36
CA ILE A 314 11.87 -10.18 -17.89
C ILE A 314 11.44 -10.02 -16.43
N ILE A 315 12.40 -9.79 -15.54
CA ILE A 315 12.17 -9.54 -14.12
C ILE A 315 12.65 -8.13 -13.81
N VAL A 316 11.77 -7.31 -13.26
CA VAL A 316 12.11 -5.96 -12.79
C VAL A 316 11.95 -5.92 -11.27
N SER A 317 13.02 -5.67 -10.56
CA SER A 317 13.02 -5.57 -9.10
C SER A 317 14.20 -4.74 -8.62
N PRO A 318 14.02 -3.78 -7.69
CA PRO A 318 15.12 -3.00 -7.10
C PRO A 318 15.98 -3.87 -6.14
N TYR A 319 15.43 -5.00 -5.68
CA TYR A 319 16.06 -5.91 -4.72
C TYR A 319 16.11 -7.34 -5.27
N PHE A 320 16.73 -7.52 -6.44
CA PHE A 320 16.89 -8.86 -6.99
C PHE A 320 18.04 -9.57 -6.26
N VAL A 321 17.69 -10.38 -5.26
CA VAL A 321 18.63 -11.24 -4.52
C VAL A 321 18.23 -12.68 -4.79
N PRO A 322 18.65 -13.26 -5.92
CA PRO A 322 18.38 -14.66 -6.19
C PRO A 322 19.17 -15.50 -5.17
N GLY A 323 18.48 -16.40 -4.47
CA GLY A 323 19.14 -17.45 -3.68
C GLY A 323 19.85 -18.46 -4.60
N ASP A 324 20.58 -19.39 -4.02
CA ASP A 324 21.31 -20.43 -4.77
C ASP A 324 20.41 -21.23 -5.72
N GLU A 325 19.13 -21.32 -5.42
CA GLU A 325 18.11 -22.00 -6.23
C GLU A 325 17.82 -21.29 -7.58
N PHE A 326 18.13 -19.99 -7.69
CA PHE A 326 17.89 -19.20 -8.90
C PHE A 326 19.19 -18.84 -9.68
N THR A 327 20.33 -19.28 -9.19
CA THR A 327 21.65 -19.00 -9.80
C THR A 327 22.32 -20.24 -10.40
N GLY A 328 21.66 -21.39 -10.37
CA GLY A 328 22.15 -22.68 -10.87
C GLY A 328 22.04 -22.86 -12.39
#